data_7e7aefbe6e8b2de284d8d134a6db9386
#
_entry.id   7e7aefbe6e8b2de284d8d134a6db9386
#
_cell.length_a   1.000
_cell.length_b   1.000
_cell.length_c   1.000
_cell.angle_alpha   90.00
_cell.angle_beta   90.00
_cell.angle_gamma   90.00
#
_symmetry.space_group_name_H-M   'P 1'
#
loop_
_entity.id
_entity.type
_entity.pdbx_description
1 polymer ?
#
loop_
_entity_poly.entity_id
_entity_poly.type
_entity_poly.pdbx_seq_one_letter_code
_entity_poly.pdbx_strand_id
1 'polypeptide(L)'
;MMDKVDKRDRAQMFRQRLAEAMALRKVSQSALARECGVDRSTISALLHDGTRLPNAQLAADCARALGISADWLLGLSGRPESIADLLAASLSLTEAPRALIDERIFGWHQEAAGYKIRHVPATLPDMLKTRAMVEWEYEPQLGRTAEQAIGAFEDRLQWMRGAGSDYEIALPMHELTAFATATGYYEGISAEVRLAQLRHLTTLCDQLYPSLRLCLFDARKMFSAPVTIFGPLLAVIYLGRHYLAFRDSARIETISQHFDFLVREAEVGARQMPAHLRALCDRVQ
;
A
#
# COMPACT_ATOMS: atom_id res chain seq x y z
N MET A 1 27.40 -10.27 23.58
CA MET A 1 27.90 -9.45 24.71
C MET A 1 27.97 -8.03 24.16
N MET A 2 27.03 -7.15 24.52
CA MET A 2 27.05 -5.76 24.06
C MET A 2 28.19 -5.05 24.77
N ASP A 3 29.17 -4.53 24.02
CA ASP A 3 30.26 -3.71 24.57
C ASP A 3 29.65 -2.51 25.30
N LYS A 4 30.05 -2.31 26.55
CA LYS A 4 29.62 -1.21 27.40
C LYS A 4 30.28 0.08 26.90
N VAL A 5 29.54 0.88 26.10
CA VAL A 5 30.03 2.17 25.60
C VAL A 5 30.42 3.06 26.79
N ASP A 6 31.64 3.57 26.78
CA ASP A 6 32.12 4.46 27.83
C ASP A 6 31.30 5.77 27.88
N LYS A 7 31.24 6.36 29.08
CA LYS A 7 30.52 7.62 29.31
C LYS A 7 31.07 8.76 28.43
N ARG A 8 32.37 8.79 28.18
CA ARG A 8 33.02 9.80 27.34
C ARG A 8 32.63 9.66 25.87
N ASP A 9 32.64 8.44 25.36
CA ASP A 9 32.25 8.14 23.98
C ASP A 9 30.77 8.50 23.75
N ARG A 10 29.91 8.20 24.73
CA ARG A 10 28.49 8.56 24.68
C ARG A 10 28.30 10.08 24.71
N ALA A 11 29.04 10.81 25.51
CA ALA A 11 28.99 12.27 25.56
C ALA A 11 29.45 12.91 24.23
N GLN A 12 30.49 12.36 23.63
CA GLN A 12 30.99 12.80 22.32
C GLN A 12 29.95 12.54 21.22
N MET A 13 29.35 11.36 21.21
CA MET A 13 28.29 10.99 20.25
C MET A 13 27.07 11.88 20.42
N PHE A 14 26.61 12.11 21.66
CA PHE A 14 25.49 13.01 21.94
C PHE A 14 25.75 14.43 21.39
N ARG A 15 26.94 14.99 21.67
CA ARG A 15 27.36 16.30 21.16
C ARG A 15 27.31 16.38 19.63
N GLN A 16 27.88 15.39 18.94
CA GLN A 16 27.92 15.35 17.48
C GLN A 16 26.51 15.31 16.90
N ARG A 17 25.67 14.43 17.41
CA ARG A 17 24.28 14.27 16.95
C ARG A 17 23.39 15.46 17.28
N LEU A 18 23.61 16.10 18.43
CA LEU A 18 22.91 17.34 18.79
C LEU A 18 23.26 18.46 17.80
N ALA A 19 24.55 18.63 17.49
CA ALA A 19 25.00 19.63 16.52
C ALA A 19 24.47 19.36 15.11
N GLU A 20 24.50 18.11 14.67
CA GLU A 20 23.96 17.66 13.39
C GLU A 20 22.43 17.94 13.28
N ALA A 21 21.66 17.57 14.30
CA ALA A 21 20.23 17.79 14.33
C ALA A 21 19.86 19.28 14.33
N MET A 22 20.58 20.08 15.10
CA MET A 22 20.40 21.54 15.14
C MET A 22 20.69 22.17 13.76
N ALA A 23 21.75 21.75 13.09
CA ALA A 23 22.12 22.23 11.76
C ALA A 23 21.06 21.85 10.71
N LEU A 24 20.60 20.59 10.72
CA LEU A 24 19.58 20.07 9.81
C LEU A 24 18.24 20.82 9.95
N ARG A 25 17.84 21.09 11.18
CA ARG A 25 16.58 21.79 11.49
C ARG A 25 16.72 23.31 11.50
N LYS A 26 17.93 23.84 11.29
CA LYS A 26 18.27 25.28 11.34
C LYS A 26 17.85 25.94 12.67
N VAL A 27 17.99 25.23 13.78
CA VAL A 27 17.65 25.71 15.12
C VAL A 27 18.87 26.28 15.81
N SER A 28 18.78 27.51 16.33
CA SER A 28 19.88 28.14 17.09
C SER A 28 19.94 27.64 18.54
N GLN A 29 21.10 27.76 19.19
CA GLN A 29 21.27 27.39 20.60
C GLN A 29 20.28 28.14 21.51
N SER A 30 19.98 29.41 21.24
CA SER A 30 19.01 30.19 22.01
C SER A 30 17.56 29.73 21.82
N ALA A 31 17.23 29.30 20.59
CA ALA A 31 15.91 28.77 20.28
C ALA A 31 15.71 27.41 20.98
N LEU A 32 16.69 26.51 20.87
CA LEU A 32 16.65 25.20 21.53
C LEU A 32 16.57 25.33 23.05
N ALA A 33 17.38 26.25 23.66
CA ALA A 33 17.36 26.49 25.10
C ALA A 33 15.98 26.94 25.60
N ARG A 34 15.34 27.86 24.83
CA ARG A 34 13.98 28.34 25.17
C ARG A 34 12.94 27.20 25.09
N GLU A 35 13.02 26.36 24.08
CA GLU A 35 12.09 25.22 23.93
C GLU A 35 12.30 24.13 25.00
N CYS A 36 13.54 23.93 25.42
CA CYS A 36 13.88 23.00 26.51
C CYS A 36 13.70 23.60 27.92
N GLY A 37 13.36 24.88 28.04
CA GLY A 37 13.21 25.54 29.33
C GLY A 37 14.51 25.66 30.14
N VAL A 38 15.65 25.79 29.45
CA VAL A 38 16.98 25.91 30.08
C VAL A 38 17.73 27.15 29.59
N ASP A 39 18.80 27.52 30.29
CA ASP A 39 19.67 28.61 29.83
C ASP A 39 20.47 28.22 28.58
N ARG A 40 20.75 29.20 27.73
CA ARG A 40 21.60 29.03 26.54
C ARG A 40 22.97 28.44 26.88
N SER A 41 23.54 28.81 28.04
CA SER A 41 24.79 28.28 28.56
C SER A 41 24.77 26.75 28.75
N THR A 42 23.61 26.20 29.13
CA THR A 42 23.42 24.76 29.29
C THR A 42 23.53 24.06 27.92
N ILE A 43 22.86 24.56 26.88
CA ILE A 43 22.95 24.00 25.53
C ILE A 43 24.38 24.20 24.97
N SER A 44 24.98 25.36 25.20
CA SER A 44 26.37 25.63 24.78
C SER A 44 27.36 24.67 25.46
N ALA A 45 27.19 24.37 26.73
CA ALA A 45 28.04 23.39 27.44
C ALA A 45 27.91 21.98 26.87
N LEU A 46 26.69 21.55 26.47
CA LEU A 46 26.49 20.24 25.79
C LEU A 46 27.18 20.14 24.43
N LEU A 47 27.30 21.28 23.73
CA LEU A 47 27.92 21.33 22.40
C LEU A 47 29.44 21.47 22.43
N HIS A 48 30.01 22.02 23.51
CA HIS A 48 31.45 22.30 23.60
C HIS A 48 32.21 21.38 24.56
N ASP A 49 31.57 20.93 25.66
CA ASP A 49 32.16 19.99 26.61
C ASP A 49 31.87 18.53 26.23
N GLY A 50 32.83 17.87 25.62
CA GLY A 50 32.73 16.49 25.16
C GLY A 50 32.61 15.44 26.26
N THR A 51 32.69 15.83 27.53
CA THR A 51 32.56 14.91 28.67
C THR A 51 31.17 15.01 29.34
N ARG A 52 30.38 16.01 28.98
CA ARG A 52 29.08 16.30 29.64
C ARG A 52 27.93 15.60 28.90
N LEU A 53 27.20 14.77 29.62
CA LEU A 53 25.90 14.25 29.22
C LEU A 53 24.78 15.02 29.84
N PRO A 54 23.65 15.27 29.16
CA PRO A 54 22.46 15.79 29.79
C PRO A 54 21.86 14.76 30.76
N ASN A 55 21.02 15.24 31.70
CA ASN A 55 20.13 14.33 32.39
C ASN A 55 19.04 13.81 31.45
N ALA A 56 18.28 12.80 31.85
CA ALA A 56 17.27 12.16 31.02
C ALA A 56 16.18 13.16 30.56
N GLN A 57 15.78 14.10 31.44
CA GLN A 57 14.78 15.12 31.11
C GLN A 57 15.26 16.04 29.98
N LEU A 58 16.45 16.59 30.11
CA LEU A 58 17.01 17.48 29.09
C LEU A 58 17.27 16.76 27.76
N ALA A 59 17.68 15.47 27.78
CA ALA A 59 17.83 14.68 26.59
C ALA A 59 16.47 14.48 25.87
N ALA A 60 15.42 14.20 26.61
CA ALA A 60 14.06 14.07 26.09
C ALA A 60 13.52 15.40 25.53
N ASP A 61 13.78 16.53 26.23
CA ASP A 61 13.36 17.86 25.78
C ASP A 61 14.09 18.29 24.51
N CYS A 62 15.39 18.03 24.39
CA CYS A 62 16.16 18.25 23.16
C CYS A 62 15.62 17.40 22.00
N ALA A 63 15.33 16.12 22.23
CA ALA A 63 14.79 15.21 21.23
C ALA A 63 13.44 15.73 20.72
N ARG A 64 12.53 16.09 21.62
CA ARG A 64 11.19 16.64 21.29
C ARG A 64 11.30 17.97 20.52
N ALA A 65 12.11 18.91 20.99
CA ALA A 65 12.30 20.21 20.36
C ALA A 65 12.88 20.11 18.93
N LEU A 66 13.73 19.12 18.67
CA LEU A 66 14.34 18.88 17.37
C LEU A 66 13.57 17.87 16.51
N GLY A 67 12.51 17.24 17.04
CA GLY A 67 11.73 16.22 16.33
C GLY A 67 12.59 14.99 15.94
N ILE A 68 13.43 14.50 16.87
CA ILE A 68 14.31 13.35 16.68
C ILE A 68 14.22 12.36 17.84
N SER A 69 14.76 11.16 17.64
CA SER A 69 14.79 10.12 18.65
C SER A 69 15.77 10.46 19.79
N ALA A 70 15.30 10.35 21.04
CA ALA A 70 16.19 10.40 22.20
C ALA A 70 17.21 9.25 22.22
N ASP A 71 16.81 8.06 21.76
CA ASP A 71 17.68 6.89 21.61
C ASP A 71 18.81 7.17 20.61
N TRP A 72 18.51 7.86 19.52
CA TRP A 72 19.53 8.28 18.58
C TRP A 72 20.48 9.30 19.21
N LEU A 73 19.98 10.32 19.87
CA LEU A 73 20.83 11.29 20.57
C LEU A 73 21.77 10.62 21.56
N LEU A 74 21.28 9.61 22.29
CA LEU A 74 22.04 8.87 23.31
C LEU A 74 22.91 7.74 22.73
N GLY A 75 22.88 7.51 21.42
CA GLY A 75 23.69 6.47 20.78
C GLY A 75 23.16 5.05 20.95
N LEU A 76 21.87 4.90 21.26
CA LEU A 76 21.18 3.60 21.38
C LEU A 76 20.56 3.14 20.05
N SER A 77 20.31 4.07 19.13
CA SER A 77 19.81 3.84 17.79
C SER A 77 20.73 4.43 16.73
N GLY A 78 20.79 3.82 15.55
CA GLY A 78 21.49 4.35 14.37
C GLY A 78 20.67 5.33 13.54
N ARG A 79 19.38 5.54 13.84
CA ARG A 79 18.45 6.36 13.05
C ARG A 79 17.92 7.54 13.87
N PRO A 80 17.87 8.75 13.30
CA PRO A 80 17.40 9.95 13.99
C PRO A 80 15.90 9.98 14.19
N GLU A 81 15.10 9.23 13.42
CA GLU A 81 13.66 9.15 13.58
C GLU A 81 13.29 8.33 14.80
N SER A 82 12.20 8.72 15.49
CA SER A 82 11.67 7.88 16.55
C SER A 82 11.08 6.58 15.98
N ILE A 83 11.07 5.51 16.77
CA ILE A 83 10.42 4.24 16.37
C ILE A 83 8.95 4.49 16.03
N ALA A 84 8.28 5.39 16.77
CA ALA A 84 6.90 5.76 16.50
C ALA A 84 6.74 6.48 15.16
N ASP A 85 7.65 7.38 14.78
CA ASP A 85 7.64 8.06 13.48
C ASP A 85 7.94 7.09 12.34
N LEU A 86 8.89 6.18 12.53
CA LEU A 86 9.20 5.13 11.54
C LEU A 86 7.99 4.20 11.33
N LEU A 87 7.32 3.80 12.39
CA LEU A 87 6.09 3.01 12.31
C LEU A 87 4.95 3.79 11.65
N ALA A 88 4.78 5.06 12.00
CA ALA A 88 3.77 5.92 11.38
C ALA A 88 4.06 6.17 9.89
N ALA A 89 5.33 6.30 9.51
CA ALA A 89 5.73 6.43 8.10
C ALA A 89 5.61 5.12 7.31
N SER A 90 5.78 3.97 7.97
CA SER A 90 5.68 2.65 7.34
C SER A 90 4.26 2.10 7.25
N LEU A 91 3.32 2.66 8.02
CA LEU A 91 1.92 2.27 8.07
C LEU A 91 1.03 3.52 7.97
N SER A 92 0.23 3.61 6.93
CA SER A 92 -0.74 4.70 6.78
C SER A 92 -2.17 4.17 6.65
N LEU A 93 -3.09 4.79 7.39
CA LEU A 93 -4.53 4.58 7.25
C LEU A 93 -5.12 5.81 6.57
N THR A 94 -5.75 5.62 5.42
CA THR A 94 -6.31 6.70 4.60
C THR A 94 -7.74 6.38 4.22
N GLU A 95 -8.59 7.39 4.12
CA GLU A 95 -9.95 7.21 3.62
C GLU A 95 -9.95 6.68 2.19
N ALA A 96 -10.86 5.75 1.92
CA ALA A 96 -11.08 5.09 0.65
C ALA A 96 -12.55 5.24 0.26
N PRO A 97 -12.94 6.33 -0.39
CA PRO A 97 -14.30 6.48 -0.88
C PRO A 97 -14.57 5.40 -1.96
N ARG A 98 -15.76 4.80 -1.93
CA ARG A 98 -16.19 3.96 -3.04
C ARG A 98 -16.55 4.87 -4.22
N ALA A 99 -15.62 5.07 -5.12
CA ALA A 99 -15.76 5.92 -6.29
C ALA A 99 -15.20 5.20 -7.51
N LEU A 100 -15.81 5.44 -8.68
CA LEU A 100 -15.32 4.92 -9.96
C LEU A 100 -13.87 5.37 -10.22
N ILE A 101 -13.51 6.55 -9.74
CA ILE A 101 -12.18 7.12 -9.87
C ILE A 101 -11.59 7.31 -8.48
N ASP A 102 -10.62 6.47 -8.14
CA ASP A 102 -9.81 6.63 -6.94
C ASP A 102 -8.41 7.14 -7.32
N GLU A 103 -8.19 8.44 -7.11
CA GLU A 103 -6.93 9.12 -7.43
C GLU A 103 -5.75 8.53 -6.65
N ARG A 104 -5.99 8.01 -5.46
CA ARG A 104 -4.94 7.43 -4.63
C ARG A 104 -4.47 6.09 -5.18
N ILE A 105 -5.40 5.21 -5.52
CA ILE A 105 -5.10 3.93 -6.18
C ILE A 105 -4.35 4.20 -7.49
N PHE A 106 -4.82 5.16 -8.28
CA PHE A 106 -4.18 5.52 -9.53
C PHE A 106 -2.75 6.06 -9.32
N GLY A 107 -2.55 6.92 -8.31
CA GLY A 107 -1.22 7.40 -7.93
C GLY A 107 -0.26 6.27 -7.55
N TRP A 108 -0.73 5.24 -6.85
CA TRP A 108 0.08 4.06 -6.54
C TRP A 108 0.42 3.22 -7.77
N HIS A 109 -0.49 3.11 -8.73
CA HIS A 109 -0.17 2.50 -10.03
C HIS A 109 0.90 3.28 -10.79
N GLN A 110 0.84 4.62 -10.76
CA GLN A 110 1.87 5.47 -11.37
C GLN A 110 3.23 5.30 -10.68
N GLU A 111 3.25 5.28 -9.33
CA GLU A 111 4.46 5.05 -8.54
C GLU A 111 5.11 3.69 -8.88
N ALA A 112 4.29 2.67 -9.13
CA ALA A 112 4.71 1.31 -9.40
C ALA A 112 4.78 0.97 -10.90
N ALA A 113 4.80 1.95 -11.79
CA ALA A 113 4.91 1.69 -13.23
C ALA A 113 6.16 0.85 -13.55
N GLY A 114 5.99 -0.20 -14.35
CA GLY A 114 7.05 -1.17 -14.70
C GLY A 114 7.30 -2.26 -13.65
N TYR A 115 6.73 -2.18 -12.46
CA TYR A 115 6.78 -3.29 -11.50
C TYR A 115 5.59 -4.24 -11.66
N LYS A 116 5.78 -5.49 -11.20
CA LYS A 116 4.68 -6.45 -11.10
C LYS A 116 3.68 -6.00 -10.03
N ILE A 117 2.40 -6.01 -10.39
CA ILE A 117 1.29 -5.72 -9.49
C ILE A 117 0.55 -7.02 -9.20
N ARG A 118 0.43 -7.35 -7.90
CA ARG A 118 -0.32 -8.51 -7.43
C ARG A 118 -1.59 -8.03 -6.76
N HIS A 119 -2.71 -8.67 -7.07
CA HIS A 119 -4.01 -8.17 -6.63
C HIS A 119 -4.95 -9.30 -6.22
N VAL A 120 -5.47 -9.24 -5.00
CA VAL A 120 -6.64 -9.98 -4.56
C VAL A 120 -7.78 -8.97 -4.44
N PRO A 121 -8.71 -8.91 -5.37
CA PRO A 121 -9.81 -7.95 -5.33
C PRO A 121 -10.95 -8.39 -4.41
N ALA A 122 -11.79 -7.45 -4.00
CA ALA A 122 -13.01 -7.72 -3.25
C ALA A 122 -14.15 -8.28 -4.13
N THR A 123 -14.20 -7.82 -5.39
CA THR A 123 -15.14 -8.24 -6.46
C THR A 123 -14.37 -8.34 -7.76
N LEU A 124 -15.04 -8.47 -8.90
CA LEU A 124 -14.37 -8.42 -10.20
C LEU A 124 -13.55 -7.12 -10.33
N PRO A 125 -12.25 -7.19 -10.67
CA PRO A 125 -11.39 -6.00 -10.74
C PRO A 125 -11.88 -4.99 -11.78
N ASP A 126 -11.91 -3.71 -11.43
CA ASP A 126 -12.39 -2.64 -12.33
C ASP A 126 -11.64 -2.62 -13.67
N MET A 127 -10.33 -2.84 -13.65
CA MET A 127 -9.49 -2.88 -14.85
C MET A 127 -9.86 -3.98 -15.85
N LEU A 128 -10.65 -4.97 -15.43
CA LEU A 128 -11.11 -6.09 -16.26
C LEU A 128 -12.59 -5.97 -16.63
N LYS A 129 -13.30 -4.92 -16.18
CA LYS A 129 -14.72 -4.74 -16.46
C LYS A 129 -14.97 -4.17 -17.85
N THR A 130 -16.08 -4.58 -18.44
CA THR A 130 -16.67 -3.89 -19.60
C THR A 130 -17.34 -2.61 -19.14
N ARG A 131 -17.57 -1.67 -20.07
CA ARG A 131 -18.31 -0.44 -19.80
C ARG A 131 -19.70 -0.71 -19.18
N ALA A 132 -20.46 -1.64 -19.75
CA ALA A 132 -21.78 -2.02 -19.23
C ALA A 132 -21.75 -2.53 -17.79
N MET A 133 -20.67 -3.28 -17.42
CA MET A 133 -20.47 -3.75 -16.06
C MET A 133 -20.14 -2.59 -15.09
N VAL A 134 -19.31 -1.65 -15.53
CA VAL A 134 -18.98 -0.43 -14.77
C VAL A 134 -20.24 0.43 -14.56
N GLU A 135 -21.03 0.65 -15.61
CA GLU A 135 -22.28 1.38 -15.54
C GLU A 135 -23.23 0.75 -14.51
N TRP A 136 -23.44 -0.57 -14.59
CA TRP A 136 -24.30 -1.27 -13.63
C TRP A 136 -23.82 -1.13 -12.17
N GLU A 137 -22.52 -1.27 -11.94
CA GLU A 137 -21.98 -1.29 -10.56
C GLU A 137 -21.97 0.09 -9.92
N TYR A 138 -21.71 1.14 -10.71
CA TYR A 138 -21.53 2.49 -10.21
C TYR A 138 -22.72 3.42 -10.49
N GLU A 139 -23.80 2.91 -11.14
CA GLU A 139 -25.00 3.69 -11.46
C GLU A 139 -25.47 4.60 -10.30
N PRO A 140 -25.55 4.13 -9.04
CA PRO A 140 -25.99 4.98 -7.93
C PRO A 140 -25.06 6.17 -7.64
N GLN A 141 -23.77 6.10 -8.03
CA GLN A 141 -22.73 7.10 -7.77
C GLN A 141 -22.43 7.99 -8.97
N LEU A 142 -22.79 7.59 -10.19
CA LEU A 142 -22.38 8.29 -11.41
C LEU A 142 -23.09 9.64 -11.61
N GLY A 143 -24.33 9.79 -11.14
CA GLY A 143 -25.08 11.04 -11.23
C GLY A 143 -25.19 11.57 -12.68
N ARG A 144 -25.26 12.91 -12.83
CA ARG A 144 -25.43 13.58 -14.14
C ARG A 144 -24.16 13.61 -15.01
N THR A 145 -23.01 13.20 -14.50
CA THR A 145 -21.71 13.25 -15.18
C THR A 145 -21.16 11.84 -15.49
N ALA A 146 -22.05 10.85 -15.61
CA ALA A 146 -21.68 9.45 -15.83
C ALA A 146 -20.73 9.28 -17.02
N GLU A 147 -21.01 9.87 -18.17
CA GLU A 147 -20.14 9.79 -19.37
C GLU A 147 -18.75 10.32 -19.13
N GLN A 148 -18.60 11.45 -18.44
CA GLN A 148 -17.28 12.03 -18.13
C GLN A 148 -16.51 11.16 -17.15
N ALA A 149 -17.19 10.61 -16.13
CA ALA A 149 -16.56 9.73 -15.16
C ALA A 149 -16.09 8.42 -15.80
N ILE A 150 -16.88 7.83 -16.69
CA ILE A 150 -16.52 6.61 -17.42
C ILE A 150 -15.38 6.89 -18.40
N GLY A 151 -15.41 8.01 -19.15
CA GLY A 151 -14.33 8.39 -20.04
C GLY A 151 -12.99 8.55 -19.31
N ALA A 152 -12.98 9.27 -18.18
CA ALA A 152 -11.79 9.41 -17.35
C ALA A 152 -11.29 8.08 -16.76
N PHE A 153 -12.20 7.15 -16.45
CA PHE A 153 -11.86 5.80 -16.03
C PHE A 153 -11.21 4.99 -17.17
N GLU A 154 -11.77 5.04 -18.38
CA GLU A 154 -11.21 4.39 -19.56
C GLU A 154 -9.81 4.89 -19.91
N ASP A 155 -9.56 6.20 -19.82
CA ASP A 155 -8.25 6.81 -20.03
C ASP A 155 -7.21 6.26 -19.02
N ARG A 156 -7.61 6.11 -17.74
CA ARG A 156 -6.75 5.51 -16.72
C ARG A 156 -6.44 4.04 -16.98
N LEU A 157 -7.45 3.27 -17.40
CA LEU A 157 -7.23 1.87 -17.78
C LEU A 157 -6.28 1.76 -18.96
N GLN A 158 -6.39 2.63 -19.95
CA GLN A 158 -5.49 2.65 -21.10
C GLN A 158 -4.06 3.00 -20.65
N TRP A 159 -3.89 3.98 -19.76
CA TRP A 159 -2.59 4.29 -19.18
C TRP A 159 -2.00 3.09 -18.42
N MET A 160 -2.77 2.41 -17.56
CA MET A 160 -2.32 1.24 -16.80
C MET A 160 -1.85 0.11 -17.72
N ARG A 161 -2.54 -0.13 -18.84
CA ARG A 161 -2.13 -1.11 -19.86
C ARG A 161 -0.84 -0.72 -20.57
N GLY A 162 -0.58 0.57 -20.73
CA GLY A 162 0.65 1.11 -21.35
C GLY A 162 1.84 1.24 -20.39
N ALA A 163 1.64 1.13 -19.08
CA ALA A 163 2.65 1.39 -18.05
C ALA A 163 3.76 0.33 -17.94
N GLY A 164 3.71 -0.75 -18.73
CA GLY A 164 4.70 -1.83 -18.74
C GLY A 164 4.69 -2.71 -17.47
N SER A 165 3.65 -2.64 -16.69
CA SER A 165 3.46 -3.46 -15.49
C SER A 165 2.81 -4.80 -15.82
N ASP A 166 3.30 -5.88 -15.22
CA ASP A 166 2.62 -7.17 -15.24
C ASP A 166 1.60 -7.25 -14.11
N TYR A 167 0.42 -7.78 -14.40
CA TYR A 167 -0.65 -7.97 -13.43
C TYR A 167 -0.88 -9.45 -13.13
N GLU A 168 -0.83 -9.80 -11.86
CA GLU A 168 -1.16 -11.13 -11.36
C GLU A 168 -2.30 -11.01 -10.36
N ILE A 169 -3.46 -11.61 -10.72
CA ILE A 169 -4.71 -11.43 -9.98
C ILE A 169 -5.18 -12.79 -9.48
N ALA A 170 -5.41 -12.90 -8.18
CA ALA A 170 -5.97 -14.09 -7.56
C ALA A 170 -7.38 -13.78 -7.06
N LEU A 171 -8.38 -14.46 -7.64
CA LEU A 171 -9.80 -14.33 -7.29
C LEU A 171 -10.28 -15.56 -6.52
N PRO A 172 -11.18 -15.40 -5.54
CA PRO A 172 -11.94 -16.54 -5.03
C PRO A 172 -12.79 -17.16 -6.15
N MET A 173 -12.78 -18.47 -6.27
CA MET A 173 -13.52 -19.20 -7.33
C MET A 173 -15.02 -18.89 -7.33
N HIS A 174 -15.60 -18.70 -6.13
CA HIS A 174 -17.03 -18.42 -5.98
C HIS A 174 -17.43 -17.06 -6.59
N GLU A 175 -16.49 -16.12 -6.73
CA GLU A 175 -16.75 -14.80 -7.27
C GLU A 175 -17.21 -14.87 -8.74
N LEU A 176 -16.45 -15.56 -9.60
CA LEU A 176 -16.84 -15.76 -10.99
C LEU A 176 -18.08 -16.65 -11.14
N THR A 177 -18.28 -17.60 -10.21
CA THR A 177 -19.49 -18.42 -10.22
C THR A 177 -20.72 -17.60 -9.87
N ALA A 178 -20.65 -16.77 -8.82
CA ALA A 178 -21.74 -15.88 -8.42
C ALA A 178 -22.06 -14.87 -9.54
N PHE A 179 -21.02 -14.34 -10.21
CA PHE A 179 -21.20 -13.48 -11.37
C PHE A 179 -21.94 -14.20 -12.51
N ALA A 180 -21.51 -15.40 -12.91
CA ALA A 180 -22.12 -16.15 -14.01
C ALA A 180 -23.60 -16.51 -13.71
N THR A 181 -23.96 -16.78 -12.47
CA THR A 181 -25.31 -17.17 -12.04
C THR A 181 -26.18 -16.02 -11.53
N ALA A 182 -25.69 -14.76 -11.59
CA ALA A 182 -26.35 -13.57 -11.05
C ALA A 182 -26.82 -13.72 -9.60
N THR A 183 -25.94 -14.23 -8.73
CA THR A 183 -26.25 -14.46 -7.30
C THR A 183 -25.47 -13.51 -6.39
N GLY A 184 -26.02 -13.25 -5.21
CA GLY A 184 -25.38 -12.42 -4.19
C GLY A 184 -25.17 -10.98 -4.67
N TYR A 185 -23.89 -10.53 -4.67
CA TYR A 185 -23.55 -9.17 -5.11
C TYR A 185 -24.00 -8.85 -6.54
N TYR A 186 -24.09 -9.85 -7.41
CA TYR A 186 -24.40 -9.71 -8.83
C TYR A 186 -25.87 -9.92 -9.18
N GLU A 187 -26.74 -9.95 -8.16
CA GLU A 187 -28.18 -10.10 -8.37
C GLU A 187 -28.72 -8.93 -9.23
N GLY A 188 -29.54 -9.24 -10.23
CA GLY A 188 -30.15 -8.26 -11.12
C GLY A 188 -29.34 -7.90 -12.36
N ILE A 189 -28.09 -8.38 -12.51
CA ILE A 189 -27.33 -8.19 -13.77
C ILE A 189 -27.95 -9.04 -14.88
N SER A 190 -28.21 -8.41 -16.04
CA SER A 190 -28.76 -9.12 -17.20
C SER A 190 -27.81 -10.20 -17.74
N ALA A 191 -28.38 -11.26 -18.32
CA ALA A 191 -27.59 -12.32 -18.95
C ALA A 191 -26.67 -11.77 -20.07
N GLU A 192 -27.14 -10.78 -20.81
CA GLU A 192 -26.37 -10.14 -21.88
C GLU A 192 -25.08 -9.49 -21.35
N VAL A 193 -25.17 -8.70 -20.28
CA VAL A 193 -24.02 -8.04 -19.64
C VAL A 193 -23.06 -9.08 -19.08
N ARG A 194 -23.56 -10.14 -18.43
CA ARG A 194 -22.73 -11.23 -17.89
C ARG A 194 -21.97 -11.97 -18.98
N LEU A 195 -22.63 -12.33 -20.08
CA LEU A 195 -21.99 -12.98 -21.23
C LEU A 195 -20.96 -12.10 -21.89
N ALA A 196 -21.27 -10.81 -22.11
CA ALA A 196 -20.31 -9.87 -22.69
C ALA A 196 -19.06 -9.73 -21.79
N GLN A 197 -19.24 -9.65 -20.47
CA GLN A 197 -18.15 -9.56 -19.50
C GLN A 197 -17.29 -10.83 -19.47
N LEU A 198 -17.88 -12.04 -19.46
CA LEU A 198 -17.12 -13.29 -19.45
C LEU A 198 -16.33 -13.48 -20.77
N ARG A 199 -16.91 -13.12 -21.90
CA ARG A 199 -16.21 -13.12 -23.20
C ARG A 199 -15.08 -12.11 -23.24
N HIS A 200 -15.28 -10.92 -22.68
CA HIS A 200 -14.24 -9.91 -22.55
C HIS A 200 -13.07 -10.41 -21.70
N LEU A 201 -13.34 -11.01 -20.53
CA LEU A 201 -12.31 -11.63 -19.69
C LEU A 201 -11.55 -12.72 -20.44
N THR A 202 -12.25 -13.59 -21.18
CA THR A 202 -11.62 -14.63 -21.98
C THR A 202 -10.64 -14.02 -22.98
N THR A 203 -11.06 -12.99 -23.70
CA THR A 203 -10.23 -12.27 -24.68
C THR A 203 -9.00 -11.63 -24.01
N LEU A 204 -9.17 -10.95 -22.86
CA LEU A 204 -8.06 -10.35 -22.14
C LEU A 204 -7.04 -11.40 -21.67
N CYS A 205 -7.52 -12.52 -21.12
CA CYS A 205 -6.63 -13.60 -20.67
C CYS A 205 -5.87 -14.27 -21.83
N ASP A 206 -6.49 -14.42 -23.00
CA ASP A 206 -5.83 -14.97 -24.18
C ASP A 206 -4.81 -13.99 -24.79
N GLN A 207 -5.16 -12.70 -24.91
CA GLN A 207 -4.34 -11.71 -25.61
C GLN A 207 -3.19 -11.13 -24.78
N LEU A 208 -3.40 -10.96 -23.47
CA LEU A 208 -2.44 -10.28 -22.60
C LEU A 208 -1.56 -11.25 -21.80
N TYR A 209 -1.71 -12.56 -21.96
CA TYR A 209 -0.77 -13.51 -21.34
C TYR A 209 0.63 -13.36 -21.98
N PRO A 210 1.72 -13.29 -21.17
CA PRO A 210 1.81 -13.50 -19.73
C PRO A 210 1.71 -12.23 -18.86
N SER A 211 1.52 -11.03 -19.44
CA SER A 211 1.47 -9.77 -18.69
C SER A 211 0.20 -9.63 -17.85
N LEU A 212 -0.89 -10.30 -18.21
CA LEU A 212 -2.06 -10.48 -17.36
C LEU A 212 -2.21 -11.95 -17.01
N ARG A 213 -2.17 -12.25 -15.71
CA ARG A 213 -2.39 -13.59 -15.17
C ARG A 213 -3.52 -13.55 -14.17
N LEU A 214 -4.59 -14.29 -14.46
CA LEU A 214 -5.74 -14.45 -13.59
C LEU A 214 -5.80 -15.90 -13.12
N CYS A 215 -5.91 -16.14 -11.82
CA CYS A 215 -6.05 -17.45 -11.20
C CYS A 215 -7.19 -17.48 -10.17
N LEU A 216 -7.74 -18.66 -9.91
CA LEU A 216 -8.84 -18.84 -8.96
C LEU A 216 -8.44 -19.78 -7.84
N PHE A 217 -8.63 -19.33 -6.60
CA PHE A 217 -8.43 -20.14 -5.39
C PHE A 217 -9.76 -20.50 -4.71
N ASP A 218 -9.79 -21.62 -3.98
CA ASP A 218 -10.94 -22.01 -3.17
C ASP A 218 -10.90 -21.29 -1.82
N ALA A 219 -11.78 -20.29 -1.64
CA ALA A 219 -11.89 -19.51 -0.39
C ALA A 219 -12.31 -20.35 0.84
N ARG A 220 -12.75 -21.59 0.66
CA ARG A 220 -13.02 -22.51 1.79
C ARG A 220 -11.74 -23.17 2.30
N LYS A 221 -10.71 -23.25 1.47
CA LYS A 221 -9.39 -23.78 1.82
C LYS A 221 -8.43 -22.68 2.25
N MET A 222 -8.52 -21.50 1.62
CA MET A 222 -7.60 -20.39 1.82
C MET A 222 -8.37 -19.08 1.83
N PHE A 223 -8.20 -18.27 2.87
CA PHE A 223 -8.84 -16.97 2.98
C PHE A 223 -7.82 -15.86 2.69
N SER A 224 -8.26 -14.82 2.00
CA SER A 224 -7.51 -13.59 1.83
C SER A 224 -8.42 -12.37 1.94
N ALA A 225 -7.94 -11.34 2.63
CA ALA A 225 -8.54 -10.01 2.52
C ALA A 225 -8.20 -9.40 1.14
N PRO A 226 -9.02 -8.47 0.65
CA PRO A 226 -8.67 -7.69 -0.54
C PRO A 226 -7.37 -6.93 -0.33
N VAL A 227 -6.37 -7.20 -1.19
CA VAL A 227 -5.03 -6.61 -1.08
C VAL A 227 -4.44 -6.34 -2.46
N THR A 228 -3.70 -5.25 -2.59
CA THR A 228 -2.89 -4.94 -3.77
C THR A 228 -1.44 -4.74 -3.36
N ILE A 229 -0.53 -5.39 -4.06
CA ILE A 229 0.92 -5.27 -3.84
C ILE A 229 1.53 -4.61 -5.07
N PHE A 230 2.10 -3.44 -4.90
CA PHE A 230 2.69 -2.60 -5.94
C PHE A 230 4.20 -2.82 -5.97
N GLY A 231 4.65 -3.90 -6.60
CA GLY A 231 6.05 -4.30 -6.63
C GLY A 231 6.66 -4.37 -5.22
N PRO A 232 7.90 -3.88 -5.04
CA PRO A 232 8.54 -3.80 -3.72
C PRO A 232 8.22 -2.51 -2.96
N LEU A 233 7.35 -1.62 -3.50
CA LEU A 233 7.18 -0.25 -3.01
C LEU A 233 6.15 -0.13 -1.90
N LEU A 234 5.02 -0.83 -2.06
CA LEU A 234 3.97 -0.84 -1.03
C LEU A 234 3.00 -2.01 -1.19
N ALA A 235 2.36 -2.40 -0.09
CA ALA A 235 1.21 -3.29 -0.06
C ALA A 235 0.02 -2.57 0.59
N VAL A 236 -1.17 -2.74 0.04
CA VAL A 236 -2.37 -2.02 0.45
C VAL A 236 -3.51 -3.00 0.72
N ILE A 237 -4.06 -2.99 1.91
CA ILE A 237 -5.26 -3.75 2.28
C ILE A 237 -6.47 -2.80 2.26
N TYR A 238 -7.53 -3.21 1.61
CA TYR A 238 -8.78 -2.46 1.57
C TYR A 238 -9.70 -2.88 2.72
N LEU A 239 -10.05 -1.91 3.57
CA LEU A 239 -10.91 -2.09 4.75
C LEU A 239 -12.29 -1.45 4.56
N GLY A 240 -12.81 -1.44 3.35
CA GLY A 240 -14.12 -0.89 3.01
C GLY A 240 -14.16 0.63 2.90
N ARG A 241 -13.85 1.37 3.95
CA ARG A 241 -13.79 2.84 3.95
C ARG A 241 -12.39 3.41 4.08
N HIS A 242 -11.39 2.54 4.19
CA HIS A 242 -10.01 2.94 4.38
C HIS A 242 -9.05 2.01 3.64
N TYR A 243 -7.91 2.57 3.25
CA TYR A 243 -6.73 1.83 2.83
C TYR A 243 -5.74 1.74 3.97
N LEU A 244 -5.29 0.54 4.27
CA LEU A 244 -4.17 0.28 5.16
C LEU A 244 -2.94 -0.01 4.30
N ALA A 245 -2.04 0.96 4.18
CA ALA A 245 -0.86 0.85 3.32
C ALA A 245 0.41 0.62 4.13
N PHE A 246 1.23 -0.32 3.68
CA PHE A 246 2.51 -0.73 4.24
C PHE A 246 3.63 -0.41 3.27
N ARG A 247 4.67 0.29 3.71
CA ARG A 247 5.84 0.63 2.89
C ARG A 247 7.14 0.00 3.39
N ASP A 248 7.10 -0.74 4.48
CA ASP A 248 8.27 -1.48 4.95
C ASP A 248 8.43 -2.82 4.21
N SER A 249 9.67 -3.14 3.86
CA SER A 249 9.99 -4.31 3.05
C SER A 249 9.60 -5.64 3.70
N ALA A 250 9.68 -5.75 5.03
CA ALA A 250 9.38 -7.00 5.73
C ALA A 250 7.88 -7.34 5.66
N ARG A 251 7.00 -6.34 5.81
CA ARG A 251 5.54 -6.54 5.68
C ARG A 251 5.14 -6.76 4.22
N ILE A 252 5.73 -6.01 3.28
CA ILE A 252 5.50 -6.23 1.84
C ILE A 252 5.88 -7.66 1.46
N GLU A 253 7.03 -8.14 1.91
CA GLU A 253 7.49 -9.51 1.67
C GLU A 253 6.52 -10.55 2.24
N THR A 254 6.08 -10.39 3.50
CA THR A 254 5.12 -11.31 4.13
C THR A 254 3.80 -11.37 3.35
N ILE A 255 3.27 -10.21 2.92
CA ILE A 255 2.03 -10.14 2.14
C ILE A 255 2.25 -10.73 0.74
N SER A 256 3.43 -10.53 0.13
CA SER A 256 3.78 -11.14 -1.16
C SER A 256 3.85 -12.66 -1.08
N GLN A 257 4.43 -13.21 -0.01
CA GLN A 257 4.48 -14.66 0.22
C GLN A 257 3.08 -15.26 0.39
N HIS A 258 2.17 -14.54 1.06
CA HIS A 258 0.77 -14.94 1.14
C HIS A 258 0.11 -14.98 -0.26
N PHE A 259 0.33 -13.95 -1.08
CA PHE A 259 -0.19 -13.93 -2.45
C PHE A 259 0.39 -15.08 -3.29
N ASP A 260 1.71 -15.31 -3.23
CA ASP A 260 2.38 -16.40 -3.95
C ASP A 260 1.85 -17.78 -3.51
N PHE A 261 1.44 -17.92 -2.23
CA PHE A 261 0.76 -19.11 -1.74
C PHE A 261 -0.62 -19.30 -2.40
N LEU A 262 -1.44 -18.24 -2.50
CA LEU A 262 -2.74 -18.31 -3.19
C LEU A 262 -2.59 -18.75 -4.65
N VAL A 263 -1.60 -18.22 -5.36
CA VAL A 263 -1.34 -18.56 -6.77
C VAL A 263 -0.86 -20.00 -6.92
N ARG A 264 -0.02 -20.48 -5.99
CA ARG A 264 0.51 -21.86 -6.00
C ARG A 264 -0.59 -22.89 -5.80
N GLU A 265 -1.51 -22.60 -4.88
CA GLU A 265 -2.61 -23.50 -4.50
C GLU A 265 -3.90 -23.21 -5.30
N ALA A 266 -3.80 -22.43 -6.39
CA ALA A 266 -4.95 -22.08 -7.22
C ALA A 266 -5.54 -23.32 -7.90
N GLU A 267 -6.86 -23.49 -7.82
CA GLU A 267 -7.61 -24.57 -8.50
C GLU A 267 -7.68 -24.36 -10.01
N VAL A 268 -7.67 -23.09 -10.46
CA VAL A 268 -7.61 -22.72 -11.87
C VAL A 268 -6.44 -21.77 -12.07
N GLY A 269 -5.40 -22.26 -12.73
CA GLY A 269 -4.23 -21.46 -13.06
C GLY A 269 -4.46 -20.57 -14.28
N ALA A 270 -3.58 -19.57 -14.47
CA ALA A 270 -3.73 -18.58 -15.53
C ALA A 270 -3.86 -19.17 -16.96
N ARG A 271 -3.18 -20.27 -17.25
CA ARG A 271 -3.29 -20.95 -18.56
C ARG A 271 -4.62 -21.68 -18.77
N GLN A 272 -5.27 -22.08 -17.68
CA GLN A 272 -6.57 -22.78 -17.72
C GLN A 272 -7.75 -21.79 -17.70
N MET A 273 -7.49 -20.52 -17.35
CA MET A 273 -8.51 -19.50 -17.17
C MET A 273 -9.40 -19.30 -18.40
N PRO A 274 -8.90 -19.18 -19.65
CA PRO A 274 -9.77 -18.98 -20.79
C PRO A 274 -10.78 -20.14 -21.01
N ALA A 275 -10.35 -21.38 -20.78
CA ALA A 275 -11.24 -22.55 -20.88
C ALA A 275 -12.30 -22.54 -19.78
N HIS A 276 -11.92 -22.18 -18.55
CA HIS A 276 -12.83 -22.06 -17.41
C HIS A 276 -13.88 -20.96 -17.66
N LEU A 277 -13.48 -19.80 -18.17
CA LEU A 277 -14.40 -18.69 -18.48
C LEU A 277 -15.40 -19.08 -19.59
N ARG A 278 -14.98 -19.82 -20.61
CA ARG A 278 -15.90 -20.35 -21.64
C ARG A 278 -16.93 -21.28 -21.01
N ALA A 279 -16.53 -22.18 -20.13
CA ALA A 279 -17.46 -23.08 -19.42
C ALA A 279 -18.42 -22.32 -18.50
N LEU A 280 -18.03 -21.15 -17.97
CA LEU A 280 -18.93 -20.28 -17.20
C LEU A 280 -19.97 -19.59 -18.11
N CYS A 281 -19.64 -19.27 -19.37
CA CYS A 281 -20.62 -18.73 -20.31
C CYS A 281 -21.81 -19.67 -20.52
N ASP A 282 -21.60 -20.99 -20.48
CA ASP A 282 -22.66 -22.00 -20.63
C ASP A 282 -23.61 -22.05 -19.42
N ARG A 283 -23.23 -21.43 -18.30
CA ARG A 283 -24.04 -21.36 -17.08
C ARG A 283 -24.88 -20.08 -16.99
N VAL A 284 -24.68 -19.14 -17.86
CA VAL A 284 -25.45 -17.89 -17.88
C VAL A 284 -26.83 -18.17 -18.45
N GLN A 285 -27.85 -17.95 -17.61
CA GLN A 285 -29.27 -18.12 -17.97
C GLN A 285 -29.96 -16.76 -18.07
#